data_bf2985429eb2bfab7cf6a9dfa21f17d1
#
_entry.id   bf2985429eb2bfab7cf6a9dfa21f17d1
#
_cell.length_a   1.000
_cell.length_b   1.000
_cell.length_c   1.000
_cell.angle_alpha   90.00
_cell.angle_beta   90.00
_cell.angle_gamma   90.00
#
_symmetry.space_group_name_H-M   'P 1'
#
loop_
_entity.id
_entity.type
_entity.pdbx_description
1 polymer ?
#
loop_
_entity_poly.entity_id
_entity_poly.type
_entity_poly.pdbx_seq_one_letter_code
_entity_poly.pdbx_strand_id
1 'polypeptide(L)'
;SDDPEICRDADVIAITAGAKQKPGQSRLELAGATVGIMEKILPKLVEVAPNAIFVLVANPVDVVTYCAKKITGLPENQVFGSGTVLDTARMRYLISLETGTAVQNIHGYIAGEHGDSEVPLWSSTEIGGVPITQWGATLDGGVFDEAKRERIAHDVVRSAYRIIEGKGATNYAVGLAVQRIIGAVLNDEQRVLTVSPLLEDWHGISDVCMAVPTIVGREGAGRRLELPLTADEKERLTASADHLREVARGLGY
;
A
#
# COMPACT_ATOMS: atom_id res chain seq x y z
N SER A 1 -17.16 -20.47 -5.30
CA SER A 1 -18.42 -20.05 -5.91
C SER A 1 -18.22 -18.77 -6.69
N ASP A 2 -18.94 -18.60 -7.77
CA ASP A 2 -19.06 -17.37 -8.56
C ASP A 2 -20.32 -16.55 -8.18
N ASP A 3 -21.04 -17.02 -7.15
CA ASP A 3 -22.23 -16.38 -6.62
C ASP A 3 -21.86 -15.32 -5.59
N PRO A 4 -22.14 -14.02 -5.83
CA PRO A 4 -21.90 -12.95 -4.87
C PRO A 4 -22.64 -13.11 -3.54
N GLU A 5 -23.76 -13.84 -3.52
CA GLU A 5 -24.54 -14.10 -2.31
C GLU A 5 -23.73 -14.76 -1.18
N ILE A 6 -22.64 -15.45 -1.50
CA ILE A 6 -21.74 -16.01 -0.49
C ILE A 6 -21.05 -14.93 0.37
N CYS A 7 -21.00 -13.68 -0.13
CA CYS A 7 -20.43 -12.54 0.57
C CYS A 7 -21.46 -11.76 1.40
N ARG A 8 -22.74 -12.25 1.46
CA ARG A 8 -23.79 -11.57 2.22
C ARG A 8 -23.36 -11.38 3.67
N ASP A 9 -23.55 -10.15 4.15
CA ASP A 9 -23.22 -9.73 5.51
C ASP A 9 -21.74 -9.94 5.91
N ALA A 10 -20.83 -10.01 4.95
CA ALA A 10 -19.39 -10.08 5.22
C ALA A 10 -18.91 -8.78 5.89
N ASP A 11 -18.05 -8.89 6.90
CA ASP A 11 -17.39 -7.74 7.54
C ASP A 11 -16.27 -7.16 6.65
N VAL A 12 -15.53 -8.03 5.95
CA VAL A 12 -14.41 -7.65 5.09
C VAL A 12 -14.41 -8.47 3.81
N ILE A 13 -14.23 -7.80 2.68
CA ILE A 13 -14.06 -8.42 1.37
C ILE A 13 -12.68 -8.04 0.80
N ALA A 14 -11.76 -9.00 0.75
CA ALA A 14 -10.45 -8.81 0.14
C ALA A 14 -10.50 -9.22 -1.34
N ILE A 15 -10.22 -8.28 -2.24
CA ILE A 15 -10.30 -8.48 -3.69
C ILE A 15 -8.91 -8.70 -4.28
N THR A 16 -8.59 -9.95 -4.57
CA THR A 16 -7.35 -10.37 -5.23
C THR A 16 -7.53 -10.63 -6.72
N ALA A 17 -8.77 -10.54 -7.22
CA ALA A 17 -9.07 -10.72 -8.62
C ALA A 17 -8.45 -9.61 -9.46
N GLY A 18 -7.60 -9.97 -10.41
CA GLY A 18 -6.91 -9.03 -11.29
C GLY A 18 -6.37 -9.72 -12.53
N ALA A 19 -6.11 -8.94 -13.56
CA ALA A 19 -5.52 -9.45 -14.79
C ALA A 19 -4.05 -9.86 -14.56
N LYS A 20 -3.64 -10.97 -15.16
CA LYS A 20 -2.23 -11.36 -15.19
C LYS A 20 -1.53 -10.56 -16.29
N GLN A 21 -0.44 -9.90 -15.93
CA GLN A 21 0.38 -9.17 -16.91
C GLN A 21 0.91 -10.12 -17.99
N LYS A 22 0.76 -9.70 -19.25
CA LYS A 22 1.29 -10.43 -20.41
C LYS A 22 2.63 -9.81 -20.84
N PRO A 23 3.52 -10.60 -21.47
CA PRO A 23 4.74 -10.05 -22.04
C PRO A 23 4.45 -8.90 -23.01
N GLY A 24 5.12 -7.76 -22.83
CA GLY A 24 4.92 -6.55 -23.65
C GLY A 24 3.70 -5.71 -23.33
N GLN A 25 2.87 -6.11 -22.37
CA GLN A 25 1.70 -5.33 -21.93
C GLN A 25 2.14 -4.13 -21.08
N SER A 26 1.63 -2.96 -21.43
CA SER A 26 1.85 -1.73 -20.65
C SER A 26 1.13 -1.76 -19.30
N ARG A 27 1.57 -0.91 -18.36
CA ARG A 27 0.90 -0.73 -17.06
C ARG A 27 -0.55 -0.26 -17.23
N LEU A 28 -0.80 0.65 -18.19
CA LEU A 28 -2.14 1.18 -18.47
C LEU A 28 -3.09 0.07 -18.98
N GLU A 29 -2.62 -0.77 -19.91
CA GLU A 29 -3.41 -1.90 -20.41
C GLU A 29 -3.71 -2.94 -19.32
N LEU A 30 -2.75 -3.20 -18.42
CA LEU A 30 -2.97 -4.08 -17.27
C LEU A 30 -4.01 -3.47 -16.30
N ALA A 31 -3.89 -2.18 -16.01
CA ALA A 31 -4.82 -1.44 -15.17
C ALA A 31 -6.23 -1.48 -15.76
N GLY A 32 -6.40 -1.18 -17.05
CA GLY A 32 -7.69 -1.23 -17.72
C GLY A 32 -8.35 -2.62 -17.69
N ALA A 33 -7.56 -3.68 -17.90
CA ALA A 33 -8.06 -5.04 -17.78
C ALA A 33 -8.53 -5.38 -16.36
N THR A 34 -7.79 -4.96 -15.33
CA THR A 34 -8.14 -5.19 -13.92
C THR A 34 -9.36 -4.35 -13.52
N VAL A 35 -9.44 -3.07 -13.91
CA VAL A 35 -10.59 -2.20 -13.65
C VAL A 35 -11.85 -2.77 -14.31
N GLY A 36 -11.78 -3.28 -15.55
CA GLY A 36 -12.91 -3.95 -16.19
C GLY A 36 -13.42 -5.21 -15.47
N ILE A 37 -12.59 -5.85 -14.64
CA ILE A 37 -13.04 -6.89 -13.70
C ILE A 37 -13.79 -6.24 -12.54
N MET A 38 -13.26 -5.15 -11.97
CA MET A 38 -13.88 -4.43 -10.84
C MET A 38 -15.28 -3.92 -11.21
N GLU A 39 -15.45 -3.34 -12.39
CA GLU A 39 -16.75 -2.87 -12.90
C GLU A 39 -17.83 -3.97 -12.92
N LYS A 40 -17.43 -5.22 -13.12
CA LYS A 40 -18.35 -6.37 -13.18
C LYS A 40 -18.68 -6.95 -11.79
N ILE A 41 -17.73 -6.95 -10.87
CA ILE A 41 -17.88 -7.64 -9.59
C ILE A 41 -18.32 -6.69 -8.46
N LEU A 42 -17.79 -5.46 -8.41
CA LEU A 42 -18.02 -4.56 -7.27
C LEU A 42 -19.50 -4.18 -7.09
N PRO A 43 -20.27 -3.80 -8.14
CA PRO A 43 -21.67 -3.47 -7.92
C PRO A 43 -22.48 -4.59 -7.27
N LYS A 44 -22.22 -5.84 -7.65
CA LYS A 44 -22.87 -7.01 -7.07
C LYS A 44 -22.47 -7.28 -5.62
N LEU A 45 -21.19 -7.07 -5.30
CA LEU A 45 -20.69 -7.24 -3.94
C LEU A 45 -21.23 -6.15 -2.99
N VAL A 46 -21.33 -4.91 -3.48
CA VAL A 46 -21.92 -3.80 -2.70
C VAL A 46 -23.41 -4.05 -2.43
N GLU A 47 -24.15 -4.62 -3.40
CA GLU A 47 -25.57 -4.95 -3.23
C GLU A 47 -25.79 -5.95 -2.07
N VAL A 48 -24.94 -6.98 -1.96
CA VAL A 48 -25.11 -8.05 -0.95
C VAL A 48 -24.40 -7.74 0.37
N ALA A 49 -23.39 -6.88 0.38
CA ALA A 49 -22.59 -6.54 1.57
C ALA A 49 -22.25 -5.03 1.61
N PRO A 50 -23.27 -4.14 1.72
CA PRO A 50 -23.09 -2.68 1.64
C PRO A 50 -22.27 -2.10 2.81
N ASN A 51 -22.18 -2.82 3.92
CA ASN A 51 -21.44 -2.40 5.12
C ASN A 51 -20.05 -3.01 5.21
N ALA A 52 -19.66 -3.87 4.27
CA ALA A 52 -18.35 -4.50 4.27
C ALA A 52 -17.22 -3.49 4.04
N ILE A 53 -16.06 -3.81 4.60
CA ILE A 53 -14.81 -3.13 4.26
C ILE A 53 -14.19 -3.82 3.04
N PHE A 54 -13.98 -3.08 1.97
CA PHE A 54 -13.40 -3.57 0.71
C PHE A 54 -11.90 -3.29 0.67
N VAL A 55 -11.07 -4.34 0.65
CA VAL A 55 -9.61 -4.25 0.58
C VAL A 55 -9.15 -4.71 -0.80
N LEU A 56 -8.69 -3.76 -1.63
CA LEU A 56 -8.16 -4.03 -2.96
C LEU A 56 -6.70 -4.52 -2.84
N VAL A 57 -6.37 -5.60 -3.55
CA VAL A 57 -5.03 -6.24 -3.51
C VAL A 57 -4.44 -6.39 -4.91
N ALA A 58 -5.27 -6.45 -5.94
CA ALA A 58 -4.84 -6.64 -7.32
C ALA A 58 -4.12 -5.41 -7.87
N ASN A 59 -3.00 -5.63 -8.58
CA ASN A 59 -2.18 -4.57 -9.18
C ASN A 59 -2.71 -4.08 -10.54
N PRO A 60 -2.44 -2.79 -10.87
CA PRO A 60 -1.80 -1.75 -10.04
C PRO A 60 -2.76 -1.24 -8.94
N VAL A 61 -2.45 -1.56 -7.69
CA VAL A 61 -3.40 -1.49 -6.57
C VAL A 61 -3.97 -0.09 -6.34
N ASP A 62 -3.16 0.96 -6.44
CA ASP A 62 -3.59 2.32 -6.13
C ASP A 62 -4.59 2.85 -7.16
N VAL A 63 -4.31 2.66 -8.45
CA VAL A 63 -5.22 3.02 -9.55
C VAL A 63 -6.50 2.20 -9.49
N VAL A 64 -6.39 0.88 -9.29
CA VAL A 64 -7.55 -0.01 -9.16
C VAL A 64 -8.41 0.39 -7.96
N THR A 65 -7.80 0.80 -6.84
CA THR A 65 -8.51 1.29 -5.65
C THR A 65 -9.25 2.59 -5.95
N TYR A 66 -8.62 3.53 -6.65
CA TYR A 66 -9.26 4.78 -7.03
C TYR A 66 -10.49 4.54 -7.92
N CYS A 67 -10.35 3.71 -8.95
CA CYS A 67 -11.47 3.32 -9.81
C CYS A 67 -12.56 2.58 -9.01
N ALA A 68 -12.18 1.64 -8.13
CA ALA A 68 -13.10 0.91 -7.27
C ALA A 68 -13.89 1.84 -6.35
N LYS A 69 -13.25 2.87 -5.78
CA LYS A 69 -13.91 3.91 -4.98
C LYS A 69 -14.96 4.67 -5.79
N LYS A 70 -14.65 5.03 -7.04
CA LYS A 70 -15.61 5.71 -7.95
C LYS A 70 -16.76 4.78 -8.37
N ILE A 71 -16.47 3.50 -8.65
CA ILE A 71 -17.47 2.49 -9.04
C ILE A 71 -18.45 2.21 -7.90
N THR A 72 -17.96 2.05 -6.68
CA THR A 72 -18.81 1.65 -5.54
C THR A 72 -19.59 2.80 -4.94
N GLY A 73 -19.07 4.03 -4.98
CA GLY A 73 -19.66 5.18 -4.30
C GLY A 73 -19.69 5.08 -2.76
N LEU A 74 -19.11 4.02 -2.18
CA LEU A 74 -19.09 3.81 -0.73
C LEU A 74 -18.29 4.90 0.00
N PRO A 75 -18.43 5.06 1.32
CA PRO A 75 -17.60 5.95 2.13
C PRO A 75 -16.10 5.69 1.96
N GLU A 76 -15.26 6.70 2.19
CA GLU A 76 -13.81 6.61 1.96
C GLU A 76 -13.11 5.57 2.83
N ASN A 77 -13.58 5.41 4.05
CA ASN A 77 -13.05 4.45 5.00
C ASN A 77 -13.34 2.99 4.62
N GLN A 78 -14.39 2.74 3.84
CA GLN A 78 -14.81 1.39 3.46
C GLN A 78 -14.06 0.80 2.27
N VAL A 79 -13.43 1.62 1.41
CA VAL A 79 -12.74 1.16 0.18
C VAL A 79 -11.32 1.67 0.17
N PHE A 80 -10.35 0.77 0.30
CA PHE A 80 -8.94 1.11 0.25
C PHE A 80 -8.09 -0.06 -0.26
N GLY A 81 -6.90 0.26 -0.76
CA GLY A 81 -5.94 -0.71 -1.24
C GLY A 81 -5.00 -1.21 -0.15
N SER A 82 -4.41 -2.39 -0.36
CA SER A 82 -3.37 -2.94 0.52
C SER A 82 -2.11 -2.05 0.57
N GLY A 83 -1.94 -1.17 -0.41
CA GLY A 83 -0.87 -0.19 -0.47
C GLY A 83 0.52 -0.80 -0.31
N THR A 84 1.35 -0.10 0.43
CA THR A 84 2.75 -0.46 0.72
C THR A 84 2.92 -1.15 2.09
N VAL A 85 1.90 -1.82 2.63
CA VAL A 85 2.00 -2.55 3.90
C VAL A 85 3.10 -3.61 3.83
N LEU A 86 3.22 -4.32 2.70
CA LEU A 86 4.28 -5.30 2.48
C LEU A 86 5.65 -4.63 2.33
N ASP A 87 5.75 -3.55 1.58
CA ASP A 87 7.01 -2.86 1.31
C ASP A 87 7.55 -2.21 2.57
N THR A 88 6.68 -1.61 3.38
CA THR A 88 6.99 -1.14 4.73
C THR A 88 7.53 -2.26 5.64
N ALA A 89 6.94 -3.44 5.59
CA ALA A 89 7.42 -4.59 6.37
C ALA A 89 8.81 -5.04 5.88
N ARG A 90 9.06 -5.04 4.57
CA ARG A 90 10.38 -5.33 3.98
C ARG A 90 11.42 -4.30 4.40
N MET A 91 11.11 -3.01 4.31
CA MET A 91 12.00 -1.93 4.76
C MET A 91 12.41 -2.13 6.22
N ARG A 92 11.45 -2.34 7.12
CA ARG A 92 11.74 -2.59 8.54
C ARG A 92 12.60 -3.84 8.75
N TYR A 93 12.36 -4.89 8.00
CA TYR A 93 13.17 -6.10 8.06
C TYR A 93 14.61 -5.85 7.61
N LEU A 94 14.83 -5.12 6.51
CA LEU A 94 16.17 -4.77 6.04
C LEU A 94 16.91 -3.86 7.02
N ILE A 95 16.23 -2.89 7.63
CA ILE A 95 16.80 -2.08 8.72
C ILE A 95 17.18 -2.97 9.91
N SER A 96 16.33 -3.93 10.27
CA SER A 96 16.61 -4.90 11.35
C SER A 96 17.90 -5.69 11.09
N LEU A 97 18.15 -6.13 9.86
CA LEU A 97 19.38 -6.83 9.48
C LEU A 97 20.63 -5.95 9.58
N GLU A 98 20.53 -4.66 9.24
CA GLU A 98 21.64 -3.72 9.32
C GLU A 98 22.00 -3.36 10.78
N THR A 99 20.99 -3.24 11.63
CA THR A 99 21.15 -2.67 12.98
C THR A 99 21.18 -3.71 14.10
N GLY A 100 20.82 -4.97 13.79
CA GLY A 100 20.66 -6.03 14.79
C GLY A 100 19.46 -5.81 15.73
N THR A 101 18.56 -4.87 15.40
CA THR A 101 17.44 -4.51 16.25
C THR A 101 16.20 -5.29 15.83
N ALA A 102 15.38 -5.74 16.80
CA ALA A 102 14.12 -6.41 16.49
C ALA A 102 13.18 -5.51 15.69
N VAL A 103 12.51 -6.08 14.67
CA VAL A 103 11.61 -5.37 13.75
C VAL A 103 10.52 -4.57 14.47
N GLN A 104 10.06 -5.06 15.63
CA GLN A 104 9.04 -4.41 16.46
C GLN A 104 9.45 -3.02 16.99
N ASN A 105 10.76 -2.78 17.11
CA ASN A 105 11.30 -1.52 17.60
C ASN A 105 11.57 -0.51 16.47
N ILE A 106 11.31 -0.89 15.21
CA ILE A 106 11.53 -0.05 14.05
C ILE A 106 10.21 0.52 13.59
N HIS A 107 10.08 1.84 13.69
CA HIS A 107 8.95 2.60 13.20
C HIS A 107 9.40 3.38 11.97
N GLY A 108 8.91 2.99 10.81
CA GLY A 108 9.22 3.60 9.53
C GLY A 108 8.18 3.17 8.52
N TYR A 109 7.97 3.96 7.48
CA TYR A 109 6.90 3.78 6.53
C TYR A 109 7.40 4.01 5.10
N ILE A 110 6.82 3.28 4.17
CA ILE A 110 6.91 3.60 2.74
C ILE A 110 5.55 4.16 2.33
N ALA A 111 5.53 5.33 1.68
CA ALA A 111 4.34 5.98 1.17
C ALA A 111 4.41 6.15 -0.36
N GLY A 112 3.34 6.63 -0.98
CA GLY A 112 3.26 6.82 -2.43
C GLY A 112 2.64 5.64 -3.16
N GLU A 113 2.93 5.50 -4.45
CA GLU A 113 2.51 4.36 -5.27
C GLU A 113 3.11 3.06 -4.75
N HIS A 114 2.34 1.98 -4.73
CA HIS A 114 2.92 0.64 -4.61
C HIS A 114 3.57 0.24 -5.93
N GLY A 115 4.86 0.53 -6.08
CA GLY A 115 5.60 0.30 -7.32
C GLY A 115 6.93 1.05 -7.36
N ASP A 116 7.34 1.47 -8.57
CA ASP A 116 8.67 2.04 -8.76
C ASP A 116 8.82 3.47 -8.20
N SER A 117 7.71 4.17 -7.92
CA SER A 117 7.70 5.54 -7.35
C SER A 117 7.38 5.59 -5.86
N GLU A 118 7.51 4.47 -5.15
CA GLU A 118 7.35 4.43 -3.69
C GLU A 118 8.41 5.27 -2.97
N VAL A 119 8.03 5.87 -1.84
CA VAL A 119 8.87 6.80 -1.09
C VAL A 119 9.06 6.33 0.35
N PRO A 120 10.25 5.82 0.72
CA PRO A 120 10.59 5.60 2.12
C PRO A 120 10.65 6.93 2.88
N LEU A 121 9.89 7.04 3.97
CA LEU A 121 9.84 8.23 4.82
C LEU A 121 10.95 8.19 5.87
N TRP A 122 12.18 8.46 5.44
CA TRP A 122 13.36 8.41 6.31
C TRP A 122 13.34 9.47 7.40
N SER A 123 12.72 10.63 7.13
CA SER A 123 12.58 11.73 8.09
C SER A 123 11.81 11.36 9.35
N SER A 124 10.85 10.42 9.21
CA SER A 124 10.01 9.92 10.31
C SER A 124 10.35 8.49 10.74
N THR A 125 11.44 7.91 10.22
CA THR A 125 11.87 6.56 10.60
C THR A 125 12.73 6.61 11.86
N GLU A 126 12.37 5.76 12.84
CA GLU A 126 13.07 5.67 14.12
C GLU A 126 13.25 4.22 14.60
N ILE A 127 14.23 4.01 15.47
CA ILE A 127 14.49 2.74 16.15
C ILE A 127 14.47 3.00 17.65
N GLY A 128 13.45 2.49 18.35
CA GLY A 128 13.31 2.67 19.78
C GLY A 128 13.24 4.15 20.22
N GLY A 129 12.69 5.03 19.39
CA GLY A 129 12.60 6.48 19.64
C GLY A 129 13.83 7.28 19.19
N VAL A 130 14.87 6.62 18.62
CA VAL A 130 16.04 7.31 18.06
C VAL A 130 15.83 7.47 16.55
N PRO A 131 15.85 8.70 16.02
CA PRO A 131 15.76 8.91 14.57
C PRO A 131 16.83 8.14 13.81
N ILE A 132 16.44 7.50 12.71
CA ILE A 132 17.36 6.66 11.91
C ILE A 132 18.57 7.46 11.39
N THR A 133 18.40 8.74 11.15
CA THR A 133 19.48 9.66 10.74
C THR A 133 20.51 9.93 11.83
N GLN A 134 20.18 9.62 13.09
CA GLN A 134 21.05 9.75 14.25
C GLN A 134 21.51 8.38 14.77
N TRP A 135 21.15 7.29 14.10
CA TRP A 135 21.51 5.95 14.50
C TRP A 135 23.03 5.71 14.33
N GLY A 136 23.72 5.57 15.44
CA GLY A 136 25.19 5.66 15.49
C GLY A 136 25.95 4.38 15.14
N ALA A 137 25.29 3.21 15.11
CA ALA A 137 26.00 1.96 14.90
C ALA A 137 25.17 0.94 14.10
N THR A 138 25.82 0.33 13.11
CA THR A 138 25.31 -0.83 12.37
C THR A 138 26.16 -2.07 12.72
N LEU A 139 25.68 -3.26 12.40
CA LEU A 139 26.38 -4.52 12.71
C LEU A 139 27.74 -4.64 12.02
N ASP A 140 27.94 -3.96 10.91
CA ASP A 140 29.23 -3.89 10.21
C ASP A 140 30.22 -2.88 10.83
N GLY A 141 29.82 -2.22 11.95
CA GLY A 141 30.63 -1.22 12.66
C GLY A 141 30.58 0.19 12.06
N GLY A 142 29.76 0.41 11.02
CA GLY A 142 29.54 1.72 10.40
C GLY A 142 28.36 2.48 10.98
N VAL A 143 28.07 3.66 10.39
CA VAL A 143 26.87 4.46 10.66
C VAL A 143 25.75 4.07 9.69
N PHE A 144 24.51 4.40 10.03
CA PHE A 144 23.38 4.22 9.13
C PHE A 144 23.29 5.44 8.20
N ASP A 145 24.16 5.46 7.19
CA ASP A 145 24.34 6.57 6.25
C ASP A 145 23.32 6.57 5.10
N GLU A 146 23.44 7.55 4.20
CA GLU A 146 22.59 7.69 3.02
C GLU A 146 22.73 6.51 2.06
N ALA A 147 23.94 6.01 1.84
CA ALA A 147 24.18 4.87 0.95
C ALA A 147 23.45 3.60 1.43
N LYS A 148 23.36 3.38 2.76
CA LYS A 148 22.56 2.29 3.33
C LYS A 148 21.07 2.52 3.11
N ARG A 149 20.58 3.76 3.27
CA ARG A 149 19.17 4.11 3.00
C ARG A 149 18.78 3.86 1.54
N GLU A 150 19.61 4.32 0.61
CA GLU A 150 19.40 4.13 -0.83
C GLU A 150 19.40 2.65 -1.21
N ARG A 151 20.36 1.88 -0.68
CA ARG A 151 20.42 0.43 -0.90
C ARG A 151 19.15 -0.26 -0.39
N ILE A 152 18.69 0.06 0.81
CA ILE A 152 17.46 -0.52 1.37
C ILE A 152 16.25 -0.14 0.51
N ALA A 153 16.09 1.12 0.13
CA ALA A 153 15.02 1.55 -0.76
C ALA A 153 15.02 0.75 -2.08
N HIS A 154 16.18 0.66 -2.74
CA HIS A 154 16.34 -0.13 -3.95
C HIS A 154 16.00 -1.62 -3.73
N ASP A 155 16.45 -2.22 -2.63
CA ASP A 155 16.21 -3.64 -2.35
C ASP A 155 14.74 -3.94 -2.04
N VAL A 156 13.98 -3.00 -1.47
CA VAL A 156 12.54 -3.14 -1.28
C VAL A 156 11.84 -3.22 -2.62
N VAL A 157 12.04 -2.24 -3.51
CA VAL A 157 11.46 -2.22 -4.88
C VAL A 157 11.83 -3.50 -5.64
N ARG A 158 13.10 -3.91 -5.62
CA ARG A 158 13.59 -5.09 -6.35
C ARG A 158 13.14 -6.42 -5.77
N SER A 159 12.65 -6.45 -4.53
CA SER A 159 12.21 -7.70 -3.89
C SER A 159 11.11 -8.42 -4.65
N ALA A 160 10.12 -7.69 -5.17
CA ALA A 160 9.04 -8.28 -5.96
C ALA A 160 9.56 -8.92 -7.26
N TYR A 161 10.46 -8.24 -7.96
CA TYR A 161 11.06 -8.72 -9.21
C TYR A 161 11.85 -10.01 -8.99
N ARG A 162 12.71 -10.07 -7.94
CA ARG A 162 13.48 -11.28 -7.58
C ARG A 162 12.56 -12.48 -7.28
N ILE A 163 11.43 -12.25 -6.61
CA ILE A 163 10.46 -13.31 -6.28
C ILE A 163 9.75 -13.80 -7.56
N ILE A 164 9.37 -12.90 -8.46
CA ILE A 164 8.72 -13.24 -9.72
C ILE A 164 9.68 -14.02 -10.63
N GLU A 165 10.94 -13.60 -10.72
CA GLU A 165 11.99 -14.30 -11.47
C GLU A 165 12.20 -15.72 -10.94
N GLY A 166 12.18 -15.90 -9.60
CA GLY A 166 12.45 -17.19 -8.97
C GLY A 166 11.29 -18.19 -9.01
N LYS A 167 10.03 -17.74 -8.81
CA LYS A 167 8.87 -18.65 -8.71
C LYS A 167 7.64 -18.23 -9.52
N GLY A 168 7.74 -17.20 -10.35
CA GLY A 168 6.70 -16.78 -11.30
C GLY A 168 5.57 -15.92 -10.72
N ALA A 169 5.46 -15.76 -9.40
CA ALA A 169 4.44 -14.94 -8.78
C ALA A 169 4.78 -14.55 -7.32
N THR A 170 4.21 -13.44 -6.85
CA THR A 170 4.20 -13.04 -5.44
C THR A 170 2.87 -13.45 -4.82
N ASN A 171 2.88 -14.15 -3.68
CA ASN A 171 1.65 -14.58 -3.00
C ASN A 171 1.79 -14.64 -1.47
N TYR A 172 2.73 -15.40 -0.89
CA TYR A 172 2.77 -15.63 0.55
C TYR A 172 2.91 -14.34 1.38
N ALA A 173 3.85 -13.47 1.02
CA ALA A 173 4.05 -12.21 1.73
C ALA A 173 2.86 -11.24 1.54
N VAL A 174 2.24 -11.26 0.35
CA VAL A 174 1.00 -10.52 0.10
C VAL A 174 -0.13 -11.04 0.99
N GLY A 175 -0.29 -12.37 1.10
CA GLY A 175 -1.27 -12.98 2.00
C GLY A 175 -1.09 -12.57 3.46
N LEU A 176 0.16 -12.50 3.95
CA LEU A 176 0.47 -12.02 5.30
C LEU A 176 0.16 -10.53 5.49
N ALA A 177 0.42 -9.69 4.47
CA ALA A 177 0.06 -8.27 4.52
C ALA A 177 -1.45 -8.08 4.57
N VAL A 178 -2.20 -8.82 3.75
CA VAL A 178 -3.67 -8.80 3.74
C VAL A 178 -4.23 -9.32 5.08
N GLN A 179 -3.68 -10.41 5.62
CA GLN A 179 -4.06 -10.95 6.93
C GLN A 179 -3.88 -9.89 8.04
N ARG A 180 -2.80 -9.10 7.98
CA ARG A 180 -2.54 -8.03 8.94
C ARG A 180 -3.57 -6.90 8.84
N ILE A 181 -3.98 -6.54 7.61
CA ILE A 181 -5.03 -5.53 7.38
C ILE A 181 -6.38 -6.04 7.89
N ILE A 182 -6.76 -7.26 7.51
CA ILE A 182 -8.03 -7.89 7.95
C ILE A 182 -8.06 -8.02 9.46
N GLY A 183 -6.94 -8.44 10.09
CA GLY A 183 -6.83 -8.53 11.54
C GLY A 183 -7.04 -7.18 12.23
N ALA A 184 -6.50 -6.10 11.67
CA ALA A 184 -6.69 -4.75 12.21
C ALA A 184 -8.17 -4.31 12.16
N VAL A 185 -8.88 -4.67 11.09
CA VAL A 185 -10.32 -4.39 10.96
C VAL A 185 -11.15 -5.24 11.94
N LEU A 186 -11.01 -6.56 11.88
CA LEU A 186 -11.85 -7.49 12.65
C LEU A 186 -11.67 -7.37 14.16
N ASN A 187 -10.44 -7.07 14.62
CA ASN A 187 -10.12 -6.91 16.04
C ASN A 187 -10.15 -5.46 16.53
N ASP A 188 -10.51 -4.52 15.65
CA ASP A 188 -10.49 -3.07 15.95
C ASP A 188 -9.15 -2.59 16.53
N GLU A 189 -8.03 -2.99 15.90
CA GLU A 189 -6.70 -2.78 16.48
C GLU A 189 -6.24 -1.32 16.46
N GLN A 190 -6.89 -0.43 15.72
CA GLN A 190 -6.51 0.97 15.52
C GLN A 190 -5.03 1.09 15.12
N ARG A 191 -4.61 0.20 14.23
CA ARG A 191 -3.22 0.02 13.82
C ARG A 191 -2.82 0.98 12.72
N VAL A 192 -1.63 1.57 12.83
CA VAL A 192 -1.07 2.37 11.74
C VAL A 192 -0.50 1.44 10.67
N LEU A 193 -1.11 1.47 9.48
CA LEU A 193 -0.72 0.70 8.29
C LEU A 193 -0.63 1.64 7.09
N THR A 194 0.27 1.36 6.17
CA THR A 194 0.44 2.11 4.92
C THR A 194 -0.47 1.56 3.83
N VAL A 195 -1.78 1.65 4.08
CA VAL A 195 -2.84 1.32 3.12
C VAL A 195 -3.07 2.48 2.15
N SER A 196 -3.76 2.23 1.03
CA SER A 196 -4.06 3.22 0.00
C SER A 196 -5.52 3.69 0.06
N PRO A 197 -5.88 4.61 0.96
CA PRO A 197 -7.19 5.25 0.95
C PRO A 197 -7.26 6.35 -0.12
N LEU A 198 -8.48 6.83 -0.43
CA LEU A 198 -8.63 8.09 -1.15
C LEU A 198 -8.10 9.24 -0.28
N LEU A 199 -7.25 10.08 -0.84
CA LEU A 199 -6.68 11.23 -0.15
C LEU A 199 -7.47 12.50 -0.45
N GLU A 200 -7.75 13.26 0.63
CA GLU A 200 -8.29 14.61 0.61
C GLU A 200 -7.38 15.50 1.47
N ASP A 201 -6.59 16.34 0.81
CA ASP A 201 -5.68 17.33 1.42
C ASP A 201 -4.61 16.73 2.38
N TRP A 202 -4.08 15.55 2.07
CA TRP A 202 -2.93 15.03 2.81
C TRP A 202 -1.64 15.67 2.29
N HIS A 203 -1.03 16.57 3.07
CA HIS A 203 0.12 17.40 2.66
C HIS A 203 -0.10 18.18 1.35
N GLY A 204 -1.36 18.52 1.03
CA GLY A 204 -1.75 19.17 -0.23
C GLY A 204 -2.02 18.21 -1.38
N ILE A 205 -1.97 16.89 -1.14
CA ILE A 205 -2.28 15.85 -2.13
C ILE A 205 -3.74 15.42 -1.98
N SER A 206 -4.52 15.50 -3.07
CA SER A 206 -5.94 15.17 -3.11
C SER A 206 -6.30 14.37 -4.36
N ASP A 207 -7.50 13.78 -4.37
CA ASP A 207 -8.12 13.07 -5.50
C ASP A 207 -7.20 12.00 -6.12
N VAL A 208 -6.67 11.16 -5.25
CA VAL A 208 -5.83 10.00 -5.61
C VAL A 208 -5.90 8.97 -4.50
N CYS A 209 -5.89 7.69 -4.84
CA CYS A 209 -5.58 6.63 -3.88
C CYS A 209 -4.09 6.34 -3.96
N MET A 210 -3.40 6.48 -2.85
CA MET A 210 -2.01 6.05 -2.70
C MET A 210 -1.70 5.72 -1.25
N ALA A 211 -0.66 4.94 -1.03
CA ALA A 211 -0.29 4.46 0.29
C ALA A 211 0.21 5.58 1.19
N VAL A 212 -0.41 5.72 2.35
CA VAL A 212 0.02 6.64 3.42
C VAL A 212 -0.23 6.01 4.79
N PRO A 213 0.53 6.39 5.83
CA PRO A 213 0.31 5.90 7.19
C PRO A 213 -1.11 6.27 7.66
N THR A 214 -1.95 5.25 7.84
CA THR A 214 -3.38 5.38 8.13
C THR A 214 -3.74 4.52 9.34
N ILE A 215 -4.57 5.03 10.24
CA ILE A 215 -5.12 4.25 11.34
C ILE A 215 -6.21 3.35 10.77
N VAL A 216 -6.04 2.04 10.91
CA VAL A 216 -6.99 1.02 10.44
C VAL A 216 -7.60 0.31 11.63
N GLY A 217 -8.91 0.29 11.68
CA GLY A 217 -9.73 -0.37 12.70
C GLY A 217 -11.04 -0.89 12.11
N ARG A 218 -12.02 -1.15 12.95
CA ARG A 218 -13.33 -1.74 12.58
C ARG A 218 -14.05 -0.98 11.47
N GLU A 219 -13.93 0.34 11.47
CA GLU A 219 -14.55 1.21 10.46
C GLU A 219 -13.75 1.28 9.15
N GLY A 220 -12.67 0.53 9.02
CA GLY A 220 -11.79 0.52 7.85
C GLY A 220 -10.63 1.52 7.95
N ALA A 221 -10.32 2.19 6.85
CA ALA A 221 -9.22 3.17 6.76
C ALA A 221 -9.65 4.53 7.33
N GLY A 222 -9.27 4.80 8.56
CA GLY A 222 -9.60 6.01 9.30
C GLY A 222 -8.65 7.19 9.01
N ARG A 223 -8.23 7.88 10.08
CA ARG A 223 -7.40 9.07 10.00
C ARG A 223 -6.01 8.76 9.43
N ARG A 224 -5.56 9.56 8.45
CA ARG A 224 -4.20 9.57 7.90
C ARG A 224 -3.29 10.33 8.86
N LEU A 225 -2.09 9.82 9.09
CA LEU A 225 -1.10 10.51 9.92
C LEU A 225 -0.36 11.55 9.09
N GLU A 226 -0.31 12.77 9.57
CA GLU A 226 0.54 13.82 9.01
C GLU A 226 1.92 13.76 9.67
N LEU A 227 2.79 12.94 9.09
CA LEU A 227 4.17 12.84 9.53
C LEU A 227 4.99 14.03 9.00
N PRO A 228 6.02 14.47 9.73
CA PRO A 228 6.94 15.46 9.18
C PRO A 228 7.62 14.90 7.93
N LEU A 229 7.57 15.65 6.83
CA LEU A 229 8.20 15.31 5.57
C LEU A 229 9.30 16.30 5.23
N THR A 230 10.40 15.83 4.67
CA THR A 230 11.38 16.72 4.01
C THR A 230 10.81 17.27 2.71
N ALA A 231 11.43 18.32 2.18
CA ALA A 231 11.04 18.89 0.88
C ALA A 231 11.17 17.85 -0.25
N ASP A 232 12.23 17.03 -0.25
CA ASP A 232 12.46 15.94 -1.20
C ASP A 232 11.36 14.86 -1.11
N GLU A 233 11.04 14.39 0.10
CA GLU A 233 9.98 13.39 0.29
C GLU A 233 8.63 13.91 -0.21
N LYS A 234 8.32 15.19 0.08
CA LYS A 234 7.08 15.82 -0.40
C LYS A 234 7.04 15.94 -1.92
N GLU A 235 8.13 16.36 -2.55
CA GLU A 235 8.24 16.46 -4.02
C GLU A 235 8.04 15.09 -4.68
N ARG A 236 8.71 14.05 -4.18
CA ARG A 236 8.59 12.68 -4.68
C ARG A 236 7.19 12.11 -4.50
N LEU A 237 6.54 12.37 -3.36
CA LEU A 237 5.15 11.95 -3.12
C LEU A 237 4.17 12.68 -4.04
N THR A 238 4.40 13.96 -4.31
CA THR A 238 3.59 14.74 -5.27
C THR A 238 3.73 14.17 -6.67
N ALA A 239 4.96 13.88 -7.12
CA ALA A 239 5.21 13.26 -8.42
C ALA A 239 4.57 11.86 -8.54
N SER A 240 4.64 11.05 -7.47
CA SER A 240 3.97 9.76 -7.39
C SER A 240 2.44 9.88 -7.53
N ALA A 241 1.83 10.85 -6.84
CA ALA A 241 0.40 11.14 -6.93
C ALA A 241 -0.02 11.61 -8.33
N ASP A 242 0.79 12.47 -8.97
CA ASP A 242 0.51 12.96 -10.32
C ASP A 242 0.57 11.84 -11.34
N HIS A 243 1.54 10.94 -11.22
CA HIS A 243 1.61 9.73 -12.06
C HIS A 243 0.36 8.86 -11.92
N LEU A 244 -0.09 8.58 -10.70
CA LEU A 244 -1.30 7.78 -10.45
C LEU A 244 -2.56 8.44 -11.03
N ARG A 245 -2.70 9.77 -10.91
CA ARG A 245 -3.81 10.52 -11.51
C ARG A 245 -3.79 10.45 -13.05
N GLU A 246 -2.60 10.55 -13.65
CA GLU A 246 -2.45 10.42 -15.10
C GLU A 246 -2.94 9.06 -15.60
N VAL A 247 -2.54 7.97 -14.92
CA VAL A 247 -3.00 6.62 -15.25
C VAL A 247 -4.51 6.48 -15.08
N ALA A 248 -5.09 7.00 -13.99
CA ALA A 248 -6.54 6.94 -13.76
C ALA A 248 -7.32 7.71 -14.84
N ARG A 249 -6.88 8.93 -15.22
CA ARG A 249 -7.46 9.70 -16.32
C ARG A 249 -7.38 8.96 -17.66
N GLY A 250 -6.28 8.27 -17.92
CA GLY A 250 -6.12 7.42 -19.10
C GLY A 250 -7.14 6.28 -19.21
N LEU A 251 -7.75 5.90 -18.07
CA LEU A 251 -8.82 4.91 -17.97
C LEU A 251 -10.23 5.52 -17.99
N GLY A 252 -10.34 6.86 -18.02
CA GLY A 252 -11.63 7.58 -18.03
C GLY A 252 -12.19 7.90 -16.64
N TYR A 253 -11.36 7.84 -15.60
CA TYR A 253 -11.72 8.15 -14.21
C TYR A 253 -11.12 9.47 -13.73
#